data_6368821bbe69950b675550966e5352af
#
_entry.id   6368821bbe69950b675550966e5352af
#
_cell.length_a   1.000
_cell.length_b   1.000
_cell.length_c   1.000
_cell.angle_alpha   90.00
_cell.angle_beta   90.00
_cell.angle_gamma   90.00
#
_symmetry.space_group_name_H-M   'P 1'
#
loop_
_entity.id
_entity.type
_entity.pdbx_description
1 polymer ?
#
loop_
_entity_poly.entity_id
_entity_poly.type
_entity_poly.pdbx_seq_one_letter_code
_entity_poly.pdbx_strand_id
1 'polypeptide(L)'
;VGAHRAERLLIAGQLLPAEQAVKIGLVDELVDGELVTARALAWLQELQQLPRQPMLTTRAIARADLRAALAPELIQLERFVDGWYAPDAQTALHGLVARLQKA
;
A
#
# COMPACT_ATOMS: atom_id res chain seq x y z
N VAL A 1 7.97 -0.14 -5.91
CA VAL A 1 7.74 -1.45 -6.56
C VAL A 1 7.42 -1.32 -8.05
N GLY A 2 6.95 -0.19 -8.52
CA GLY A 2 6.58 0.10 -9.91
C GLY A 2 5.17 -0.40 -10.28
N ALA A 3 4.55 0.28 -11.28
CA ALA A 3 3.16 0.02 -11.67
C ALA A 3 2.90 -1.42 -12.11
N HIS A 4 3.75 -1.97 -12.96
CA HIS A 4 3.59 -3.34 -13.48
C HIS A 4 3.64 -4.41 -12.38
N ARG A 5 4.56 -4.26 -11.42
CA ARG A 5 4.66 -5.20 -10.30
C ARG A 5 3.51 -5.04 -9.32
N ALA A 6 3.07 -3.79 -9.07
CA ALA A 6 1.90 -3.51 -8.26
C ALA A 6 0.63 -4.13 -8.86
N GLU A 7 0.41 -3.96 -10.16
CA GLU A 7 -0.70 -4.58 -10.89
C GLU A 7 -0.71 -6.10 -10.73
N ARG A 8 0.43 -6.76 -10.94
CA ARG A 8 0.54 -8.22 -10.78
C ARG A 8 0.20 -8.68 -9.35
N LEU A 9 0.68 -7.97 -8.34
CA LEU A 9 0.39 -8.31 -6.94
C LEU A 9 -1.11 -8.16 -6.63
N LEU A 10 -1.74 -7.09 -7.11
CA LEU A 10 -3.16 -6.83 -6.90
C LEU A 10 -4.05 -7.84 -7.63
N ILE A 11 -3.74 -8.16 -8.89
CA ILE A 11 -4.52 -9.15 -9.67
C ILE A 11 -4.39 -10.55 -9.07
N ALA A 12 -3.18 -10.94 -8.64
CA ALA A 12 -2.94 -12.27 -8.10
C ALA A 12 -3.53 -12.45 -6.69
N GLY A 13 -3.76 -11.36 -5.93
CA GLY A 13 -4.26 -11.42 -4.56
C GLY A 13 -3.38 -12.26 -3.64
N GLN A 14 -2.07 -12.32 -3.90
CA GLN A 14 -1.13 -13.13 -3.15
C GLN A 14 -0.79 -12.50 -1.80
N LEU A 15 -0.77 -13.31 -0.74
CA LEU A 15 -0.16 -12.93 0.52
C LEU A 15 1.36 -12.92 0.37
N LEU A 16 1.97 -11.81 0.71
CA LEU A 16 3.40 -11.59 0.53
C LEU A 16 4.09 -11.61 1.90
N PRO A 17 5.08 -12.51 2.13
CA PRO A 17 5.90 -12.46 3.34
C PRO A 17 6.64 -11.13 3.47
N ALA A 18 6.86 -10.68 4.71
CA ALA A 18 7.46 -9.37 5.00
C ALA A 18 8.86 -9.21 4.39
N GLU A 19 9.68 -10.25 4.43
CA GLU A 19 11.02 -10.28 3.85
C GLU A 19 10.98 -10.08 2.32
N GLN A 20 9.97 -10.67 1.68
CA GLN A 20 9.79 -10.51 0.25
C GLN A 20 9.26 -9.12 -0.10
N ALA A 21 8.43 -8.53 0.76
CA ALA A 21 7.94 -7.17 0.60
C ALA A 21 9.09 -6.14 0.61
N VAL A 22 10.06 -6.29 1.52
CA VAL A 22 11.30 -5.48 1.52
C VAL A 22 12.08 -5.70 0.24
N LYS A 23 12.33 -6.95 -0.13
CA LYS A 23 13.16 -7.30 -1.30
C LYS A 23 12.63 -6.71 -2.60
N ILE A 24 11.32 -6.56 -2.75
CA ILE A 24 10.71 -5.97 -3.94
C ILE A 24 10.44 -4.47 -3.81
N GLY A 25 10.79 -3.85 -2.69
CA GLY A 25 10.58 -2.42 -2.44
C GLY A 25 9.12 -2.02 -2.19
N LEU A 26 8.30 -2.96 -1.67
CA LEU A 26 6.93 -2.65 -1.26
C LEU A 26 6.92 -1.95 0.10
N VAL A 27 7.84 -2.30 0.97
CA VAL A 27 8.12 -1.63 2.25
C VAL A 27 9.62 -1.31 2.33
N ASP A 28 9.99 -0.31 3.10
CA ASP A 28 11.37 0.19 3.16
C ASP A 28 12.24 -0.60 4.12
N GLU A 29 11.68 -0.99 5.27
CA GLU A 29 12.40 -1.70 6.32
C GLU A 29 11.53 -2.80 6.94
N LEU A 30 12.19 -3.83 7.45
CA LEU A 30 11.61 -4.87 8.28
C LEU A 30 12.22 -4.77 9.68
N VAL A 31 11.38 -4.59 10.68
CA VAL A 31 11.76 -4.51 12.09
C VAL A 31 10.79 -5.32 12.94
N ASP A 32 11.19 -5.65 14.16
CA ASP A 32 10.29 -6.29 15.11
C ASP A 32 9.05 -5.42 15.38
N GLY A 33 7.88 -6.05 15.51
CA GLY A 33 6.60 -5.34 15.57
C GLY A 33 6.52 -4.27 16.66
N GLU A 34 7.14 -4.50 17.81
CA GLU A 34 7.24 -3.56 18.93
C GLU A 34 8.15 -2.34 18.65
N LEU A 35 9.04 -2.43 17.66
CA LEU A 35 9.97 -1.37 17.27
C LEU A 35 9.46 -0.51 16.10
N VAL A 36 8.37 -0.88 15.43
CA VAL A 36 7.87 -0.19 14.22
C VAL A 36 7.63 1.29 14.48
N THR A 37 6.91 1.62 15.55
CA THR A 37 6.61 3.03 15.89
C THR A 37 7.87 3.82 16.19
N ALA A 38 8.79 3.26 17.00
CA ALA A 38 10.03 3.93 17.35
C ALA A 38 10.91 4.19 16.12
N ARG A 39 11.01 3.19 15.22
CA ARG A 39 11.80 3.34 13.99
C ARG A 39 11.18 4.35 13.02
N ALA A 40 9.86 4.34 12.88
CA ALA A 40 9.14 5.33 12.05
C ALA A 40 9.33 6.76 12.55
N LEU A 41 9.26 6.97 13.88
CA LEU A 41 9.50 8.27 14.49
C LEU A 41 10.96 8.73 14.29
N ALA A 42 11.92 7.84 14.44
CA ALA A 42 13.34 8.15 14.21
C ALA A 42 13.57 8.61 12.75
N TRP A 43 12.99 7.91 11.78
CA TRP A 43 13.06 8.30 10.36
C TRP A 43 12.43 9.66 10.10
N LEU A 44 11.26 9.97 10.71
CA LEU A 44 10.64 11.28 10.60
C LEU A 44 11.50 12.39 11.22
N GLN A 45 12.17 12.12 12.32
CA GLN A 45 13.10 13.06 12.96
C GLN A 45 14.31 13.35 12.06
N GLU A 46 14.86 12.34 11.39
CA GLU A 46 15.91 12.53 10.39
C GLU A 46 15.46 13.45 9.26
N LEU A 47 14.25 13.23 8.72
CA LEU A 47 13.69 14.10 7.68
C LEU A 47 13.47 15.54 8.13
N GLN A 48 13.13 15.76 9.39
CA GLN A 48 12.95 17.12 9.96
C GLN A 48 14.24 17.93 10.03
N GLN A 49 15.42 17.29 9.92
CA GLN A 49 16.70 17.98 9.83
C GLN A 49 16.96 18.55 8.44
N LEU A 50 16.20 18.14 7.44
CA LEU A 50 16.35 18.62 6.06
C LEU A 50 15.70 19.99 5.88
N PRO A 51 16.19 20.82 4.93
CA PRO A 51 15.54 22.07 4.58
C PRO A 51 14.08 21.84 4.16
N ARG A 52 13.15 22.42 4.91
CA ARG A 52 11.72 22.13 4.78
C ARG A 52 11.16 22.38 3.39
N GLN A 53 11.43 23.55 2.80
CA GLN A 53 10.84 23.92 1.51
C GLN A 53 11.29 23.02 0.36
N PRO A 54 12.58 22.75 0.14
CA PRO A 54 13.02 21.82 -0.88
C PRO A 54 12.44 20.43 -0.69
N MET A 55 12.38 19.92 0.55
CA MET A 55 11.80 18.61 0.86
C MET A 55 10.31 18.55 0.48
N LEU A 56 9.51 19.56 0.86
CA LEU A 56 8.09 19.60 0.53
C LEU A 56 7.84 19.74 -0.98
N THR A 57 8.66 20.52 -1.67
CA THR A 57 8.59 20.70 -3.13
C THR A 57 8.90 19.37 -3.83
N THR A 58 9.97 18.72 -3.47
CA THR A 58 10.34 17.39 -4.01
C THR A 58 9.23 16.37 -3.79
N ARG A 59 8.67 16.33 -2.58
CA ARG A 59 7.54 15.43 -2.25
C ARG A 59 6.30 15.75 -3.08
N ALA A 60 5.99 17.02 -3.29
CA ALA A 60 4.83 17.41 -4.10
C ALA A 60 4.99 16.99 -5.57
N ILE A 61 6.17 17.15 -6.14
CA ILE A 61 6.49 16.71 -7.51
C ILE A 61 6.42 15.19 -7.61
N ALA A 62 7.07 14.47 -6.71
CA ALA A 62 7.10 13.00 -6.72
C ALA A 62 5.72 12.35 -6.56
N ARG A 63 4.76 13.05 -5.95
CA ARG A 63 3.40 12.56 -5.71
C ARG A 63 2.34 13.15 -6.65
N ALA A 64 2.73 13.94 -7.64
CA ALA A 64 1.79 14.61 -8.53
C ALA A 64 0.86 13.62 -9.25
N ASP A 65 1.42 12.58 -9.86
CA ASP A 65 0.65 11.55 -10.58
C ASP A 65 -0.26 10.75 -9.64
N LEU A 66 0.21 10.40 -8.45
CA LEU A 66 -0.60 9.71 -7.45
C LEU A 66 -1.78 10.57 -6.99
N ARG A 67 -1.56 11.87 -6.76
CA ARG A 67 -2.62 12.81 -6.38
C ARG A 67 -3.66 12.97 -7.50
N ALA A 68 -3.21 13.04 -8.75
CA ALA A 68 -4.09 13.08 -9.91
C ALA A 68 -4.93 11.81 -10.03
N ALA A 69 -4.33 10.64 -9.82
CA ALA A 69 -5.04 9.35 -9.87
C ALA A 69 -6.08 9.18 -8.75
N LEU A 70 -5.91 9.90 -7.63
CA LEU A 70 -6.86 9.90 -6.50
C LEU A 70 -7.87 11.05 -6.57
N ALA A 71 -7.97 11.77 -7.70
CA ALA A 71 -9.00 12.78 -7.88
C ALA A 71 -10.40 12.14 -7.76
N PRO A 72 -11.36 12.80 -7.06
CA PRO A 72 -12.68 12.21 -6.80
C PRO A 72 -13.41 11.72 -8.05
N GLU A 73 -13.22 12.42 -9.17
CA GLU A 73 -13.84 12.11 -10.48
C GLU A 73 -13.31 10.80 -11.08
N LEU A 74 -12.10 10.38 -10.70
CA LEU A 74 -11.47 9.14 -11.16
C LEU A 74 -11.72 7.96 -10.22
N ILE A 75 -12.15 8.24 -8.99
CA ILE A 75 -12.52 7.20 -8.01
C ILE A 75 -13.95 6.76 -8.29
N GLN A 76 -14.10 5.67 -9.03
CA GLN A 76 -15.41 5.08 -9.35
C GLN A 76 -15.94 4.28 -8.15
N LEU A 77 -16.30 4.99 -7.08
CA LEU A 77 -16.68 4.36 -5.80
C LEU A 77 -17.89 3.43 -5.95
N GLU A 78 -18.89 3.84 -6.70
CA GLU A 78 -20.09 3.01 -6.97
C GLU A 78 -19.70 1.70 -7.64
N ARG A 79 -18.90 1.77 -8.69
CA ARG A 79 -18.40 0.57 -9.40
C ARG A 79 -17.57 -0.33 -8.48
N PHE A 80 -16.78 0.25 -7.59
CA PHE A 80 -16.03 -0.52 -6.59
C PHE A 80 -16.97 -1.24 -5.63
N VAL A 81 -17.99 -0.55 -5.11
CA VAL A 81 -18.98 -1.12 -4.19
C VAL A 81 -19.77 -2.24 -4.87
N ASP A 82 -20.24 -2.02 -6.09
CA ASP A 82 -20.95 -3.05 -6.87
C ASP A 82 -20.08 -4.29 -7.09
N GLY A 83 -18.80 -4.10 -7.44
CA GLY A 83 -17.84 -5.19 -7.60
C GLY A 83 -17.56 -5.92 -6.30
N TRP A 84 -17.48 -5.21 -5.17
CA TRP A 84 -17.29 -5.82 -3.85
C TRP A 84 -18.43 -6.74 -3.44
N TYR A 85 -19.67 -6.36 -3.74
CA TYR A 85 -20.86 -7.15 -3.41
C TYR A 85 -21.28 -8.13 -4.52
N ALA A 86 -20.54 -8.21 -5.61
CA ALA A 86 -20.79 -9.21 -6.65
C ALA A 86 -20.66 -10.64 -6.09
N PRO A 87 -21.50 -11.60 -6.53
CA PRO A 87 -21.54 -12.95 -5.96
C PRO A 87 -20.21 -13.70 -6.01
N ASP A 88 -19.45 -13.54 -7.09
CA ASP A 88 -18.13 -14.13 -7.28
C ASP A 88 -17.08 -13.55 -6.32
N ALA A 89 -17.08 -12.22 -6.11
CA ALA A 89 -16.23 -11.55 -5.14
C ALA A 89 -16.53 -12.02 -3.70
N GLN A 90 -17.81 -12.09 -3.34
CA GLN A 90 -18.24 -12.57 -2.03
C GLN A 90 -17.87 -14.04 -1.80
N THR A 91 -18.02 -14.87 -2.81
CA THR A 91 -17.59 -16.28 -2.74
C THR A 91 -16.08 -16.41 -2.51
N ALA A 92 -15.28 -15.64 -3.23
CA ALA A 92 -13.82 -15.61 -3.07
C ALA A 92 -13.41 -15.12 -1.67
N LEU A 93 -14.05 -14.08 -1.15
CA LEU A 93 -13.80 -13.53 0.20
C LEU A 93 -14.14 -14.55 1.29
N HIS A 94 -15.29 -15.22 1.22
CA HIS A 94 -15.65 -16.26 2.17
C HIS A 94 -14.65 -17.42 2.14
N GLY A 95 -14.20 -17.81 0.95
CA GLY A 95 -13.16 -18.85 0.79
C GLY A 95 -11.81 -18.44 1.41
N LEU A 96 -11.43 -17.16 1.30
CA LEU A 96 -10.22 -16.62 1.93
C LEU A 96 -10.34 -16.67 3.47
N VAL A 97 -11.44 -16.16 4.02
CA VAL A 97 -11.68 -16.15 5.47
C VAL A 97 -11.65 -17.57 6.04
N ALA A 98 -12.29 -18.53 5.37
CA ALA A 98 -12.28 -19.93 5.79
C ALA A 98 -10.88 -20.55 5.80
N ARG A 99 -10.00 -20.16 4.89
CA ARG A 99 -8.59 -20.59 4.88
C ARG A 99 -7.78 -19.99 6.02
N LEU A 100 -7.97 -18.70 6.29
CA LEU A 100 -7.26 -18.00 7.37
C LEU A 100 -7.66 -18.49 8.75
N GLN A 101 -8.91 -18.92 8.94
CA GLN A 101 -9.38 -19.47 10.21
C GLN A 101 -8.84 -20.89 10.48
N LYS A 102 -8.40 -21.61 9.45
CA LYS A 102 -7.81 -22.97 9.58
C LYS A 102 -6.29 -22.97 9.73
N ALA A 103 -5.68 -21.83 9.45
CA ALA A 103 -4.23 -21.65 9.59
C ALA A 103 -3.86 -21.20 11.02
#